data_31b187ec7ce5b3da58bebbb42e6cd597
#
_entry.id   31b187ec7ce5b3da58bebbb42e6cd597
#
_cell.length_a   1.000
_cell.length_b   1.000
_cell.length_c   1.000
_cell.angle_alpha   90.00
_cell.angle_beta   90.00
_cell.angle_gamma   90.00
#
_symmetry.space_group_name_H-M   'P 1'
#
loop_
_entity.id
_entity.type
_entity.pdbx_description
1 polymer ?
#
loop_
_entity_poly.entity_id
_entity_poly.type
_entity_poly.pdbx_seq_one_letter_code
_entity_poly.pdbx_strand_id
1 'polypeptide(L)'
;MEIVILVVVIAVVALAAISGLVVTGRRKKAAETEEPRTPESTTEAPTRTAEPTVGEEAEAPPEGTRRPIEEVGLPEAEEAEAPTTPEAAEAAPEVETPEPTAGRLVRLRARLSRSQNSLGKGLLTLLSREHLDEETWEEVEDTLLTADVGVGPTQELVERLRERVKVLGTRTPEELRTLLHEELLTLVGPDLDRTVHTDTQGAVDRPGVVLVVGVNGTGKTTTTGKLARVLVADGKSVVLGAADTFRAAAADQLETWGTRVGARTVRGTEGGDPASVAFDAVKQGTEAGADVVLIDTAGRLHTKTGLMDELGKVKRVVEKQGPVDEVLLVLDATTGQNGLVQARVFAEVVDITGIVLTKLDGTAKGGIVIAVQRELGVPVKLVGLGEGADDLAPFEPDAFVAALVEEA
;
A
#
# COMPACT_ATOMS: atom_id res chain seq x y z
N MET A 1 -50.60 -36.06 3.03
CA MET A 1 -50.33 -35.83 1.59
C MET A 1 -49.19 -34.80 1.38
N GLU A 2 -49.14 -33.73 2.13
CA GLU A 2 -48.12 -32.67 1.97
C GLU A 2 -46.65 -33.14 2.19
N ILE A 3 -46.44 -34.02 3.18
CA ILE A 3 -45.08 -34.54 3.46
C ILE A 3 -44.56 -35.42 2.30
N VAL A 4 -45.45 -36.17 1.65
CA VAL A 4 -45.09 -37.02 0.49
C VAL A 4 -44.72 -36.15 -0.72
N ILE A 5 -45.44 -35.05 -0.94
CA ILE A 5 -45.14 -34.09 -2.00
C ILE A 5 -43.80 -33.42 -1.75
N LEU A 6 -43.51 -33.02 -0.52
CA LEU A 6 -42.20 -32.39 -0.13
C LEU A 6 -41.02 -33.34 -0.37
N VAL A 7 -41.17 -34.64 0.00
CA VAL A 7 -40.11 -35.64 -0.22
C VAL A 7 -39.85 -35.88 -1.70
N VAL A 8 -40.92 -35.92 -2.54
CA VAL A 8 -40.78 -36.08 -3.98
C VAL A 8 -40.07 -34.84 -4.62
N VAL A 9 -40.42 -33.64 -4.20
CA VAL A 9 -39.77 -32.41 -4.70
C VAL A 9 -38.31 -32.40 -4.35
N ILE A 10 -37.93 -32.73 -3.12
CA ILE A 10 -36.51 -32.79 -2.70
C ILE A 10 -35.77 -33.86 -3.52
N ALA A 11 -36.36 -35.02 -3.76
CA ALA A 11 -35.73 -36.08 -4.56
C ALA A 11 -35.51 -35.67 -6.02
N VAL A 12 -36.42 -34.92 -6.62
CA VAL A 12 -36.31 -34.43 -8.00
C VAL A 12 -35.24 -33.36 -8.11
N VAL A 13 -35.13 -32.43 -7.13
CA VAL A 13 -34.09 -31.39 -7.08
C VAL A 13 -32.71 -32.03 -6.91
N ALA A 14 -32.58 -33.03 -6.05
CA ALA A 14 -31.34 -33.75 -5.86
C ALA A 14 -30.87 -34.49 -7.13
N LEU A 15 -31.79 -35.13 -7.85
CA LEU A 15 -31.49 -35.79 -9.13
C LEU A 15 -31.08 -34.80 -10.22
N ALA A 16 -31.70 -33.63 -10.29
CA ALA A 16 -31.32 -32.58 -11.22
C ALA A 16 -29.91 -32.01 -10.93
N ALA A 17 -29.58 -31.83 -9.66
CA ALA A 17 -28.23 -31.39 -9.23
C ALA A 17 -27.15 -32.41 -9.59
N ILE A 18 -27.40 -33.70 -9.37
CA ILE A 18 -26.45 -34.78 -9.71
C ILE A 18 -26.27 -34.88 -11.23
N SER A 19 -27.36 -34.73 -12.01
CA SER A 19 -27.28 -34.73 -13.48
C SER A 19 -26.49 -33.54 -14.02
N GLY A 20 -26.66 -32.38 -13.42
CA GLY A 20 -25.86 -31.17 -13.77
C GLY A 20 -24.37 -31.35 -13.53
N LEU A 21 -23.98 -31.96 -12.41
CA LEU A 21 -22.58 -32.25 -12.05
C LEU A 21 -21.94 -33.27 -13.01
N VAL A 22 -22.66 -34.29 -13.46
CA VAL A 22 -22.17 -35.32 -14.39
C VAL A 22 -21.99 -34.75 -15.80
N VAL A 23 -22.85 -33.83 -16.25
CA VAL A 23 -22.74 -33.19 -17.57
C VAL A 23 -21.58 -32.20 -17.60
N THR A 24 -21.35 -31.42 -16.51
CA THR A 24 -20.20 -30.52 -16.40
C THR A 24 -18.88 -31.28 -16.27
N GLY A 25 -18.82 -32.38 -15.56
CA GLY A 25 -17.65 -33.27 -15.45
C GLY A 25 -17.25 -33.91 -16.79
N ARG A 26 -18.22 -34.30 -17.62
CA ARG A 26 -17.96 -34.84 -18.96
C ARG A 26 -17.49 -33.81 -19.98
N ARG A 27 -17.96 -32.56 -19.89
CA ARG A 27 -17.48 -31.47 -20.74
C ARG A 27 -16.02 -31.07 -20.41
N LYS A 28 -15.58 -31.13 -19.14
CA LYS A 28 -14.18 -30.89 -18.79
C LYS A 28 -13.24 -31.99 -19.30
N LYS A 29 -13.66 -33.25 -19.35
CA LYS A 29 -12.83 -34.36 -19.81
C LYS A 29 -12.73 -34.46 -21.35
N ALA A 30 -13.66 -33.85 -22.10
CA ALA A 30 -13.61 -33.75 -23.57
C ALA A 30 -12.74 -32.58 -24.06
N ALA A 31 -12.45 -31.59 -23.21
CA ALA A 31 -11.60 -30.45 -23.56
C ALA A 31 -10.09 -30.71 -23.36
N GLU A 32 -9.71 -31.82 -22.72
CA GLU A 32 -8.32 -32.16 -22.40
C GLU A 32 -7.63 -33.12 -23.42
N THR A 33 -8.34 -33.46 -24.53
CA THR A 33 -7.84 -34.45 -25.50
C THR A 33 -7.72 -33.91 -26.94
N GLU A 34 -7.82 -32.61 -27.18
CA GLU A 34 -7.50 -31.99 -28.48
C GLU A 34 -6.23 -31.18 -28.38
N GLU A 35 -5.08 -31.81 -28.72
CA GLU A 35 -3.88 -31.10 -29.13
C GLU A 35 -4.15 -30.36 -30.44
N PRO A 36 -3.73 -29.10 -30.60
CA PRO A 36 -3.91 -28.38 -31.84
C PRO A 36 -2.97 -28.97 -32.93
N ARG A 37 -3.55 -29.59 -33.92
CA ARG A 37 -2.86 -29.94 -35.18
C ARG A 37 -2.50 -28.66 -35.91
N THR A 38 -1.24 -28.40 -36.08
CA THR A 38 -0.68 -27.43 -37.02
C THR A 38 -1.03 -27.81 -38.46
N PRO A 39 -1.45 -26.86 -39.31
CA PRO A 39 -1.60 -27.12 -40.73
C PRO A 39 -0.20 -27.22 -41.41
N GLU A 40 0.08 -28.36 -42.06
CA GLU A 40 1.17 -28.51 -43.01
C GLU A 40 0.97 -27.50 -44.17
N SER A 41 1.89 -26.61 -44.33
CA SER A 41 2.09 -25.87 -45.57
C SER A 41 3.41 -26.30 -46.19
N THR A 42 3.30 -27.07 -47.22
CA THR A 42 4.38 -27.50 -48.13
C THR A 42 4.88 -26.28 -48.91
N THR A 43 6.10 -25.87 -48.70
CA THR A 43 6.91 -25.22 -49.75
C THR A 43 8.38 -25.43 -49.41
N GLU A 44 9.08 -25.90 -50.41
CA GLU A 44 10.48 -26.40 -50.41
C GLU A 44 11.49 -25.34 -49.93
N ALA A 45 12.52 -25.89 -49.28
CA ALA A 45 13.74 -25.20 -48.89
C ALA A 45 14.60 -24.78 -50.09
N PRO A 46 15.58 -23.88 -49.88
CA PRO A 46 16.93 -24.36 -49.94
C PRO A 46 17.77 -24.06 -48.70
N THR A 47 18.39 -25.11 -48.25
CA THR A 47 19.51 -25.22 -47.35
C THR A 47 20.59 -24.19 -47.67
N ARG A 48 20.95 -23.36 -46.69
CA ARG A 48 22.31 -22.81 -46.60
C ARG A 48 22.71 -22.74 -45.14
N THR A 49 23.44 -23.73 -44.74
CA THR A 49 24.37 -23.70 -43.63
C THR A 49 25.41 -22.61 -43.90
N ALA A 50 25.54 -21.66 -43.03
CA ALA A 50 26.70 -20.77 -42.98
C ALA A 50 27.20 -20.76 -41.52
N GLU A 51 28.27 -21.51 -41.32
CA GLU A 51 29.18 -21.33 -40.18
C GLU A 51 29.82 -19.95 -40.29
N PRO A 52 30.10 -19.25 -39.18
CA PRO A 52 30.87 -18.02 -39.22
C PRO A 52 32.34 -18.37 -39.41
N THR A 53 32.83 -18.21 -40.64
CA THR A 53 34.26 -18.15 -40.92
C THR A 53 34.82 -16.82 -40.38
N VAL A 54 35.91 -16.97 -39.64
CA VAL A 54 36.83 -15.89 -39.24
C VAL A 54 37.26 -15.11 -40.47
N GLY A 55 37.04 -13.76 -40.43
CA GLY A 55 37.37 -12.88 -41.53
C GLY A 55 38.86 -12.79 -41.78
N GLU A 56 39.20 -12.90 -43.06
CA GLU A 56 40.50 -12.58 -43.61
C GLU A 56 40.84 -11.09 -43.53
N GLU A 57 42.07 -10.87 -43.24
CA GLU A 57 42.95 -9.73 -43.38
C GLU A 57 42.37 -8.46 -44.01
N ALA A 58 42.22 -7.41 -43.21
CA ALA A 58 42.21 -6.05 -43.69
C ALA A 58 43.67 -5.60 -43.91
N GLU A 59 43.97 -5.16 -45.13
CA GLU A 59 45.23 -4.55 -45.54
C GLU A 59 45.69 -3.45 -44.57
N ALA A 60 46.96 -3.51 -44.23
CA ALA A 60 47.65 -2.52 -43.42
C ALA A 60 47.72 -1.18 -44.16
N PRO A 61 47.44 -0.04 -43.52
CA PRO A 61 47.75 1.24 -44.09
C PRO A 61 49.26 1.49 -44.18
N PRO A 62 49.74 2.31 -45.13
CA PRO A 62 51.15 2.49 -45.42
C PRO A 62 51.94 3.11 -44.26
N GLU A 63 53.16 2.70 -44.09
CA GLU A 63 54.13 3.18 -43.10
C GLU A 63 54.27 4.68 -43.14
N GLY A 64 53.60 5.37 -42.21
CA GLY A 64 53.89 6.75 -41.85
C GLY A 64 54.94 6.78 -40.71
N THR A 65 56.02 7.47 -40.99
CA THR A 65 57.21 7.76 -40.21
C THR A 65 56.93 7.85 -38.70
N ARG A 66 57.44 6.89 -37.92
CA ARG A 66 57.49 6.96 -36.46
C ARG A 66 58.42 8.11 -36.07
N ARG A 67 57.89 9.18 -35.48
CA ARG A 67 58.71 10.12 -34.73
C ARG A 67 59.06 9.51 -33.41
N PRO A 68 60.34 9.57 -32.93
CA PRO A 68 60.72 9.12 -31.62
C PRO A 68 60.08 10.01 -30.56
N ILE A 69 59.53 9.40 -29.53
CA ILE A 69 59.05 10.09 -28.32
C ILE A 69 60.28 10.57 -27.61
N GLU A 70 60.50 11.88 -27.56
CA GLU A 70 61.48 12.50 -26.69
C GLU A 70 61.03 12.27 -25.24
N GLU A 71 61.85 11.62 -24.43
CA GLU A 71 61.64 11.54 -22.99
C GLU A 71 61.85 12.95 -22.43
N VAL A 72 60.71 13.59 -22.08
CA VAL A 72 60.70 14.79 -21.28
C VAL A 72 60.92 14.36 -19.84
N GLY A 73 62.13 14.60 -19.33
CA GLY A 73 62.44 14.40 -17.92
C GLY A 73 61.50 15.22 -17.04
N LEU A 74 60.81 14.55 -16.13
CA LEU A 74 60.07 15.20 -15.07
C LEU A 74 61.04 15.98 -14.21
N PRO A 75 60.76 17.26 -13.87
CA PRO A 75 61.55 17.97 -12.89
C PRO A 75 61.41 17.26 -11.53
N GLU A 76 62.56 17.07 -10.86
CA GLU A 76 62.62 16.62 -9.45
C GLU A 76 61.68 17.51 -8.63
N ALA A 77 60.64 16.90 -8.07
CA ALA A 77 59.75 17.57 -7.13
C ALA A 77 60.56 17.79 -5.83
N GLU A 78 60.85 19.05 -5.51
CA GLU A 78 61.17 19.44 -4.14
C GLU A 78 60.04 18.90 -3.22
N GLU A 79 60.41 18.17 -2.17
CA GLU A 79 59.51 17.77 -1.10
C GLU A 79 58.96 19.05 -0.43
N ALA A 80 57.84 19.58 -0.97
CA ALA A 80 57.01 20.49 -0.24
C ALA A 80 56.23 19.67 0.80
N GLU A 81 56.53 19.91 2.08
CA GLU A 81 55.69 19.42 3.19
C GLU A 81 54.22 19.74 2.87
N ALA A 82 53.44 18.67 2.63
CA ALA A 82 51.99 18.77 2.46
C ALA A 82 51.41 19.40 3.74
N PRO A 83 50.64 20.49 3.65
CA PRO A 83 49.89 20.94 4.80
C PRO A 83 48.94 19.78 5.20
N THR A 84 49.11 19.29 6.43
CA THR A 84 48.15 18.40 7.07
C THR A 84 46.83 19.16 7.14
N THR A 85 46.01 18.98 6.12
CA THR A 85 44.60 19.34 6.20
C THR A 85 44.02 18.54 7.37
N PRO A 86 43.44 19.18 8.40
CA PRO A 86 42.79 18.43 9.43
C PRO A 86 41.74 17.61 8.71
N GLU A 87 41.79 16.28 8.86
CA GLU A 87 40.79 15.35 8.49
C GLU A 87 39.46 15.94 8.99
N ALA A 88 38.63 16.43 8.06
CA ALA A 88 37.35 16.97 8.41
C ALA A 88 36.60 15.80 9.08
N ALA A 89 36.52 15.87 10.41
CA ALA A 89 35.64 14.96 11.15
C ALA A 89 34.29 15.01 10.42
N GLU A 90 33.86 13.89 9.83
CA GLU A 90 32.51 13.75 9.26
C GLU A 90 31.58 14.27 10.34
N ALA A 91 30.98 15.42 10.11
CA ALA A 91 29.98 15.98 11.01
C ALA A 91 28.90 14.94 11.16
N ALA A 92 28.66 14.48 12.37
CA ALA A 92 27.55 13.56 12.64
C ALA A 92 26.29 14.15 11.99
N PRO A 93 25.50 13.35 11.26
CA PRO A 93 24.32 13.86 10.57
C PRO A 93 23.44 14.61 11.55
N GLU A 94 23.08 15.85 11.22
CA GLU A 94 22.17 16.63 12.05
C GLU A 94 20.84 15.91 12.14
N VAL A 95 20.45 15.53 13.35
CA VAL A 95 19.15 14.87 13.60
C VAL A 95 18.05 15.92 13.43
N GLU A 96 17.14 15.66 12.49
CA GLU A 96 15.99 16.51 12.23
C GLU A 96 14.97 16.41 13.39
N THR A 97 14.39 17.53 13.77
CA THR A 97 13.23 17.55 14.67
C THR A 97 11.95 17.52 13.81
N PRO A 98 11.21 16.39 13.76
CA PRO A 98 10.02 16.31 12.95
C PRO A 98 8.91 17.23 13.43
N GLU A 99 8.04 17.66 12.49
CA GLU A 99 6.94 18.55 12.82
C GLU A 99 5.88 17.82 13.70
N PRO A 100 5.33 18.52 14.72
CA PRO A 100 4.27 17.98 15.57
C PRO A 100 3.04 17.52 14.78
N THR A 101 2.36 16.48 15.27
CA THR A 101 1.18 15.87 14.64
C THR A 101 0.06 16.86 14.35
N ALA A 102 -0.18 17.84 15.25
CA ALA A 102 -1.20 18.89 15.07
C ALA A 102 -0.99 19.74 13.80
N GLY A 103 0.26 20.11 13.47
CA GLY A 103 0.58 20.86 12.24
C GLY A 103 0.32 20.04 10.98
N ARG A 104 0.54 18.73 11.05
CA ARG A 104 0.28 17.78 9.96
C ARG A 104 -1.22 17.71 9.63
N LEU A 105 -2.10 17.66 10.62
CA LEU A 105 -3.56 17.62 10.45
C LEU A 105 -4.10 18.84 9.72
N VAL A 106 -3.59 20.03 9.99
CA VAL A 106 -4.01 21.27 9.29
C VAL A 106 -3.64 21.19 7.80
N ARG A 107 -2.42 20.73 7.48
CA ARG A 107 -2.01 20.54 6.08
C ARG A 107 -2.81 19.43 5.38
N LEU A 108 -3.11 18.36 6.10
CA LEU A 108 -3.94 17.26 5.65
C LEU A 108 -5.29 17.78 5.13
N ARG A 109 -6.02 18.53 5.97
CA ARG A 109 -7.33 19.11 5.64
C ARG A 109 -7.23 19.96 4.36
N ALA A 110 -6.24 20.85 4.27
CA ALA A 110 -6.06 21.71 3.11
C ALA A 110 -5.72 20.96 1.80
N ARG A 111 -5.07 19.80 1.87
CA ARG A 111 -4.76 18.97 0.71
C ARG A 111 -5.95 18.11 0.29
N LEU A 112 -6.65 17.51 1.25
CA LEU A 112 -7.87 16.75 1.00
C LEU A 112 -8.94 17.60 0.32
N SER A 113 -9.21 18.80 0.83
CA SER A 113 -10.21 19.71 0.25
C SER A 113 -9.95 20.00 -1.22
N ARG A 114 -8.69 20.08 -1.65
CA ARG A 114 -8.33 20.31 -3.06
C ARG A 114 -8.52 19.08 -3.95
N SER A 115 -8.30 17.87 -3.44
CA SER A 115 -8.35 16.64 -4.24
C SER A 115 -9.72 15.97 -4.27
N GLN A 116 -10.56 16.17 -3.23
CA GLN A 116 -11.79 15.41 -3.02
C GLN A 116 -13.10 16.16 -3.32
N ASN A 117 -13.06 17.46 -3.61
CA ASN A 117 -14.25 18.30 -3.81
C ASN A 117 -15.19 17.87 -4.95
N SER A 118 -14.74 17.03 -5.89
CA SER A 118 -15.56 16.65 -7.04
C SER A 118 -16.73 15.75 -6.65
N LEU A 119 -16.55 14.84 -5.69
CA LEU A 119 -17.58 13.91 -5.23
C LEU A 119 -18.72 14.66 -4.54
N GLY A 120 -18.41 15.48 -3.54
CA GLY A 120 -19.42 16.22 -2.79
C GLY A 120 -20.20 17.21 -3.65
N LYS A 121 -19.52 17.94 -4.55
CA LYS A 121 -20.18 18.84 -5.52
C LYS A 121 -21.14 18.10 -6.45
N GLY A 122 -20.72 16.93 -6.96
CA GLY A 122 -21.57 16.08 -7.79
C GLY A 122 -22.84 15.68 -7.04
N LEU A 123 -22.69 15.12 -5.85
CA LEU A 123 -23.82 14.69 -5.01
C LEU A 123 -24.75 15.84 -4.63
N LEU A 124 -24.20 16.98 -4.16
CA LEU A 124 -24.98 18.14 -3.80
C LEU A 124 -25.76 18.72 -4.99
N THR A 125 -25.16 18.74 -6.19
CA THR A 125 -25.84 19.17 -7.41
C THR A 125 -27.03 18.27 -7.74
N LEU A 126 -26.88 16.97 -7.63
CA LEU A 126 -27.95 15.99 -7.89
C LEU A 126 -29.07 16.11 -6.85
N LEU A 127 -28.72 16.15 -5.56
CA LEU A 127 -29.67 16.23 -4.46
C LEU A 127 -30.41 17.58 -4.39
N SER A 128 -29.89 18.64 -5.03
CA SER A 128 -30.51 19.97 -5.10
C SER A 128 -31.55 20.11 -6.20
N ARG A 129 -31.78 19.09 -7.02
CA ARG A 129 -32.84 19.10 -8.06
C ARG A 129 -34.23 19.21 -7.42
N GLU A 130 -35.17 19.90 -8.08
CA GLU A 130 -36.54 20.06 -7.58
C GLU A 130 -37.25 18.72 -7.37
N HIS A 131 -37.03 17.77 -8.27
CA HIS A 131 -37.56 16.43 -8.22
C HIS A 131 -36.44 15.41 -8.16
N LEU A 132 -36.50 14.54 -7.16
CA LEU A 132 -35.60 13.39 -7.04
C LEU A 132 -36.37 12.15 -7.51
N ASP A 133 -36.37 11.96 -8.82
CA ASP A 133 -36.89 10.78 -9.48
C ASP A 133 -35.89 9.62 -9.44
N GLU A 134 -36.28 8.47 -9.96
CA GLU A 134 -35.43 7.29 -9.97
C GLU A 134 -34.14 7.50 -10.77
N GLU A 135 -34.23 8.23 -11.89
CA GLU A 135 -33.08 8.57 -12.73
C GLU A 135 -32.03 9.40 -11.95
N THR A 136 -32.49 10.37 -11.13
CA THR A 136 -31.59 11.14 -10.26
C THR A 136 -30.90 10.27 -9.21
N TRP A 137 -31.61 9.29 -8.65
CA TRP A 137 -31.01 8.38 -7.67
C TRP A 137 -30.01 7.41 -8.32
N GLU A 138 -30.25 6.97 -9.54
CA GLU A 138 -29.28 6.19 -10.33
C GLU A 138 -28.00 7.01 -10.58
N GLU A 139 -28.13 8.31 -10.92
CA GLU A 139 -26.97 9.21 -11.07
C GLU A 139 -26.20 9.39 -9.76
N VAL A 140 -26.89 9.41 -8.60
CA VAL A 140 -26.23 9.46 -7.28
C VAL A 140 -25.45 8.18 -7.02
N GLU A 141 -26.03 7.01 -7.30
CA GLU A 141 -25.37 5.71 -7.19
C GLU A 141 -24.12 5.65 -8.09
N ASP A 142 -24.25 6.04 -9.36
CA ASP A 142 -23.14 6.06 -10.32
C ASP A 142 -21.99 6.99 -9.87
N THR A 143 -22.34 8.15 -9.29
CA THR A 143 -21.35 9.10 -8.73
C THR A 143 -20.57 8.46 -7.58
N LEU A 144 -21.23 7.76 -6.66
CA LEU A 144 -20.62 7.07 -5.53
C LEU A 144 -19.75 5.89 -5.98
N LEU A 145 -20.23 5.10 -6.92
CA LEU A 145 -19.48 3.97 -7.47
C LEU A 145 -18.22 4.43 -8.23
N THR A 146 -18.34 5.51 -9.00
CA THR A 146 -17.20 6.13 -9.71
C THR A 146 -16.14 6.65 -8.74
N ALA A 147 -16.55 7.09 -7.54
CA ALA A 147 -15.66 7.49 -6.47
C ALA A 147 -15.06 6.35 -5.65
N ASP A 148 -15.25 5.09 -6.07
CA ASP A 148 -14.78 3.87 -5.39
C ASP A 148 -15.36 3.64 -3.98
N VAL A 149 -16.59 4.11 -3.70
CA VAL A 149 -17.28 3.86 -2.41
C VAL A 149 -17.60 2.36 -2.23
N GLY A 150 -17.83 1.64 -3.33
CA GLY A 150 -18.21 0.24 -3.34
C GLY A 150 -19.72 0.03 -3.33
N VAL A 151 -20.20 -1.11 -3.88
CA VAL A 151 -21.63 -1.35 -4.14
C VAL A 151 -22.45 -1.36 -2.84
N GLY A 152 -22.05 -2.14 -1.85
CA GLY A 152 -22.80 -2.26 -0.59
C GLY A 152 -22.96 -0.93 0.15
N PRO A 153 -21.86 -0.22 0.45
CA PRO A 153 -21.94 1.10 1.09
C PRO A 153 -22.69 2.16 0.26
N THR A 154 -22.62 2.10 -1.08
CA THR A 154 -23.39 2.98 -1.96
C THR A 154 -24.91 2.75 -1.77
N GLN A 155 -25.37 1.52 -1.81
CA GLN A 155 -26.77 1.20 -1.60
C GLN A 155 -27.26 1.64 -0.21
N GLU A 156 -26.48 1.36 0.84
CA GLU A 156 -26.79 1.78 2.20
C GLU A 156 -26.93 3.30 2.32
N LEU A 157 -26.01 4.05 1.70
CA LEU A 157 -26.05 5.51 1.71
C LEU A 157 -27.25 6.05 0.96
N VAL A 158 -27.53 5.56 -0.23
CA VAL A 158 -28.65 6.02 -1.06
C VAL A 158 -29.98 5.73 -0.39
N GLU A 159 -30.17 4.57 0.23
CA GLU A 159 -31.37 4.24 0.98
C GLU A 159 -31.60 5.24 2.12
N ARG A 160 -30.58 5.50 2.94
CA ARG A 160 -30.67 6.47 4.05
C ARG A 160 -30.90 7.90 3.56
N LEU A 161 -30.24 8.32 2.48
CA LEU A 161 -30.47 9.63 1.88
C LEU A 161 -31.91 9.78 1.37
N ARG A 162 -32.45 8.77 0.70
CA ARG A 162 -33.86 8.77 0.21
C ARG A 162 -34.86 8.95 1.37
N GLU A 163 -34.66 8.22 2.46
CA GLU A 163 -35.53 8.32 3.64
C GLU A 163 -35.45 9.71 4.29
N ARG A 164 -34.24 10.21 4.54
CA ARG A 164 -34.03 11.49 5.21
C ARG A 164 -34.51 12.68 4.38
N VAL A 165 -34.28 12.66 3.07
CA VAL A 165 -34.77 13.69 2.14
C VAL A 165 -36.29 13.76 2.12
N LYS A 166 -37.01 12.61 2.20
CA LYS A 166 -38.49 12.60 2.32
C LYS A 166 -38.96 13.27 3.60
N VAL A 167 -38.24 13.12 4.71
CA VAL A 167 -38.58 13.71 6.01
C VAL A 167 -38.33 15.21 6.04
N LEU A 168 -37.24 15.67 5.42
CA LEU A 168 -36.87 17.11 5.40
C LEU A 168 -37.90 17.98 4.64
N GLY A 169 -38.55 17.45 3.61
CA GLY A 169 -39.53 18.16 2.79
C GLY A 169 -38.92 19.28 1.93
N THR A 170 -38.75 20.47 2.50
CA THR A 170 -38.07 21.59 1.85
C THR A 170 -36.55 21.44 2.05
N ARG A 171 -35.76 21.66 1.00
CA ARG A 171 -34.30 21.40 1.00
C ARG A 171 -33.55 22.67 0.61
N THR A 172 -32.84 23.24 1.58
CA THR A 172 -31.85 24.26 1.29
C THR A 172 -30.49 23.59 1.00
N PRO A 173 -29.58 24.24 0.25
CA PRO A 173 -28.24 23.74 0.03
C PRO A 173 -27.46 23.39 1.32
N GLU A 174 -27.69 24.19 2.38
CA GLU A 174 -27.08 23.99 3.71
C GLU A 174 -27.61 22.73 4.39
N GLU A 175 -28.94 22.49 4.33
CA GLU A 175 -29.56 21.29 4.89
C GLU A 175 -29.08 20.03 4.17
N LEU A 176 -28.98 20.07 2.84
CA LEU A 176 -28.47 18.96 2.04
C LEU A 176 -26.98 18.68 2.31
N ARG A 177 -26.19 19.72 2.50
CA ARG A 177 -24.77 19.58 2.86
C ARG A 177 -24.62 18.93 4.23
N THR A 178 -25.38 19.40 5.22
CA THR A 178 -25.40 18.83 6.58
C THR A 178 -25.82 17.36 6.54
N LEU A 179 -26.90 17.06 5.82
CA LEU A 179 -27.40 15.70 5.65
C LEU A 179 -26.32 14.78 5.04
N LEU A 180 -25.71 15.21 3.94
CA LEU A 180 -24.69 14.42 3.26
C LEU A 180 -23.46 14.21 4.14
N HIS A 181 -23.06 15.24 4.90
CA HIS A 181 -21.97 15.13 5.87
C HIS A 181 -22.27 14.09 6.96
N GLU A 182 -23.44 14.15 7.58
CA GLU A 182 -23.85 13.21 8.63
C GLU A 182 -23.88 11.76 8.13
N GLU A 183 -24.45 11.54 6.95
CA GLU A 183 -24.57 10.20 6.36
C GLU A 183 -23.22 9.63 5.94
N LEU A 184 -22.35 10.42 5.33
CA LEU A 184 -20.97 10.02 5.00
C LEU A 184 -20.15 9.77 6.26
N LEU A 185 -20.27 10.61 7.28
CA LEU A 185 -19.57 10.41 8.55
C LEU A 185 -19.99 9.08 9.22
N THR A 186 -21.28 8.80 9.22
CA THR A 186 -21.81 7.52 9.72
C THR A 186 -21.21 6.35 8.96
N LEU A 187 -21.07 6.46 7.63
CA LEU A 187 -20.52 5.41 6.78
C LEU A 187 -19.03 5.19 7.02
N VAL A 188 -18.27 6.26 7.26
CA VAL A 188 -16.83 6.23 7.61
C VAL A 188 -16.61 5.60 8.99
N GLY A 189 -17.60 5.69 9.90
CA GLY A 189 -17.53 5.13 11.24
C GLY A 189 -16.64 5.97 12.18
N PRO A 190 -17.19 7.07 12.76
CA PRO A 190 -16.39 7.96 13.60
C PRO A 190 -15.90 7.31 14.91
N ASP A 191 -16.60 6.28 15.39
CA ASP A 191 -16.32 5.61 16.67
C ASP A 191 -15.28 4.47 16.55
N LEU A 192 -14.74 4.21 15.35
CA LEU A 192 -13.72 3.19 15.16
C LEU A 192 -12.41 3.61 15.85
N ASP A 193 -11.77 2.68 16.56
CA ASP A 193 -10.44 2.92 17.17
C ASP A 193 -9.35 3.04 16.09
N ARG A 194 -8.89 4.26 15.88
CA ARG A 194 -7.88 4.62 14.89
C ARG A 194 -6.50 4.86 15.50
N THR A 195 -6.36 4.59 16.79
CA THR A 195 -5.07 4.68 17.48
C THR A 195 -4.10 3.64 16.91
N VAL A 196 -2.90 4.06 16.58
CA VAL A 196 -1.81 3.10 16.26
C VAL A 196 -1.30 2.57 17.59
N HIS A 197 -1.54 1.28 17.85
CA HIS A 197 -1.16 0.65 19.12
C HIS A 197 0.36 0.43 19.16
N THR A 198 1.03 1.34 19.83
CA THR A 198 2.48 1.31 20.06
C THR A 198 2.82 1.21 21.54
N ASP A 199 1.83 1.27 22.42
CA ASP A 199 2.00 1.16 23.87
C ASP A 199 1.69 -0.26 24.30
N THR A 200 2.64 -0.88 24.96
CA THR A 200 2.56 -2.26 25.44
C THR A 200 1.74 -2.37 26.73
N GLN A 201 0.54 -1.90 26.75
CA GLN A 201 -0.44 -1.95 27.86
C GLN A 201 0.02 -2.74 29.10
N GLY A 202 0.97 -2.17 29.91
CA GLY A 202 1.41 -2.75 31.18
C GLY A 202 2.55 -3.79 31.10
N ALA A 203 3.07 -4.15 29.94
CA ALA A 203 4.29 -4.94 29.83
C ALA A 203 5.50 -3.98 29.88
N VAL A 204 6.17 -3.91 31.02
CA VAL A 204 7.16 -2.86 31.35
C VAL A 204 8.49 -3.02 30.60
N ASP A 205 8.75 -4.16 29.95
CA ASP A 205 10.09 -4.51 29.50
C ASP A 205 10.21 -4.85 27.99
N ARG A 206 9.25 -4.45 27.14
CA ARG A 206 9.34 -4.67 25.69
C ARG A 206 8.85 -3.46 24.87
N PRO A 207 9.38 -3.26 23.66
CA PRO A 207 8.82 -2.26 22.73
C PRO A 207 7.45 -2.67 22.19
N GLY A 208 6.63 -1.70 21.78
CA GLY A 208 5.49 -1.96 20.91
C GLY A 208 5.97 -2.38 19.51
N VAL A 209 5.44 -3.47 18.98
CA VAL A 209 5.88 -4.01 17.68
C VAL A 209 4.84 -3.74 16.61
N VAL A 210 5.23 -3.01 15.56
CA VAL A 210 4.40 -2.66 14.41
C VAL A 210 4.96 -3.33 13.16
N LEU A 211 4.15 -4.17 12.52
CA LEU A 211 4.47 -4.80 11.26
C LEU A 211 3.83 -4.04 10.11
N VAL A 212 4.63 -3.58 9.14
CA VAL A 212 4.16 -2.83 7.96
C VAL A 212 4.14 -3.75 6.75
N VAL A 213 2.93 -4.05 6.23
CA VAL A 213 2.70 -4.99 5.14
C VAL A 213 2.00 -4.35 3.95
N GLY A 214 2.01 -5.01 2.78
CA GLY A 214 1.36 -4.53 1.56
C GLY A 214 2.16 -4.88 0.31
N VAL A 215 1.60 -4.62 -0.88
CA VAL A 215 2.27 -4.94 -2.15
C VAL A 215 3.41 -3.96 -2.49
N ASN A 216 4.24 -4.32 -3.47
CA ASN A 216 5.27 -3.40 -3.97
C ASN A 216 4.63 -2.15 -4.59
N GLY A 217 5.25 -0.98 -4.36
CA GLY A 217 4.80 0.31 -4.91
C GLY A 217 3.75 1.03 -4.07
N THR A 218 3.15 0.39 -3.05
CA THR A 218 2.19 1.07 -2.16
C THR A 218 2.82 2.07 -1.19
N GLY A 219 4.15 2.10 -1.07
CA GLY A 219 4.85 3.06 -0.22
C GLY A 219 5.18 2.55 1.20
N LYS A 220 5.30 1.22 1.42
CA LYS A 220 5.61 0.65 2.75
C LYS A 220 6.85 1.25 3.40
N THR A 221 8.00 1.18 2.75
CA THR A 221 9.27 1.73 3.27
C THR A 221 9.17 3.22 3.58
N THR A 222 8.53 4.00 2.68
CA THR A 222 8.26 5.42 2.90
C THR A 222 7.31 5.65 4.08
N THR A 223 6.26 4.83 4.19
CA THR A 223 5.32 4.89 5.32
C THR A 223 6.00 4.56 6.64
N THR A 224 6.84 3.51 6.68
CA THR A 224 7.62 3.13 7.86
C THR A 224 8.52 4.29 8.30
N GLY A 225 9.24 4.93 7.37
CA GLY A 225 10.06 6.11 7.65
C GLY A 225 9.26 7.31 8.12
N LYS A 226 8.12 7.61 7.48
CA LYS A 226 7.25 8.72 7.90
C LYS A 226 6.56 8.44 9.26
N LEU A 227 6.21 7.18 9.54
CA LEU A 227 5.65 6.79 10.84
C LEU A 227 6.69 6.92 11.95
N ALA A 228 7.95 6.55 11.69
CA ALA A 228 9.04 6.80 12.63
C ALA A 228 9.15 8.29 12.98
N ARG A 229 9.03 9.18 11.98
CA ARG A 229 9.01 10.63 12.22
C ARG A 229 7.80 11.09 13.06
N VAL A 230 6.63 10.52 12.87
CA VAL A 230 5.45 10.81 13.71
C VAL A 230 5.74 10.41 15.16
N LEU A 231 6.21 9.20 15.38
CA LEU A 231 6.48 8.66 16.72
C LEU A 231 7.60 9.44 17.45
N VAL A 232 8.67 9.81 16.73
CA VAL A 232 9.73 10.65 17.29
C VAL A 232 9.23 12.06 17.63
N ALA A 233 8.33 12.65 16.81
CA ALA A 233 7.69 13.92 17.12
C ALA A 233 6.82 13.85 18.39
N ASP A 234 6.24 12.67 18.66
CA ASP A 234 5.47 12.39 19.86
C ASP A 234 6.35 11.95 21.06
N GLY A 235 7.68 12.06 20.92
CA GLY A 235 8.66 11.80 21.99
C GLY A 235 9.03 10.34 22.19
N LYS A 236 8.66 9.44 21.27
CA LYS A 236 8.96 8.00 21.36
C LYS A 236 10.34 7.69 20.74
N SER A 237 11.05 6.79 21.37
CA SER A 237 12.27 6.18 20.81
C SER A 237 11.91 5.02 19.87
N VAL A 238 12.50 4.99 18.67
CA VAL A 238 12.11 4.06 17.59
C VAL A 238 13.31 3.27 17.10
N VAL A 239 13.10 1.96 16.88
CA VAL A 239 14.00 1.08 16.14
C VAL A 239 13.32 0.63 14.86
N LEU A 240 14.05 0.62 13.74
CA LEU A 240 13.57 0.19 12.43
C LEU A 240 14.16 -1.16 12.05
N GLY A 241 13.33 -2.09 11.57
CA GLY A 241 13.76 -3.38 11.02
C GLY A 241 13.57 -3.42 9.51
N ALA A 242 14.68 -3.50 8.76
CA ALA A 242 14.66 -3.58 7.29
C ALA A 242 14.48 -5.02 6.82
N ALA A 243 13.26 -5.56 6.95
CA ALA A 243 12.93 -6.93 6.59
C ALA A 243 12.56 -7.12 5.10
N ASP A 244 12.59 -6.08 4.25
CA ASP A 244 12.64 -6.23 2.79
C ASP A 244 14.09 -6.53 2.34
N THR A 245 14.56 -7.74 2.62
CA THR A 245 15.95 -8.17 2.34
C THR A 245 16.23 -8.40 0.86
N PHE A 246 15.20 -8.44 0.01
CA PHE A 246 15.35 -8.65 -1.44
C PHE A 246 15.69 -7.38 -2.20
N ARG A 247 15.52 -6.22 -1.59
CA ARG A 247 15.73 -4.91 -2.20
C ARG A 247 16.74 -4.12 -1.38
N ALA A 248 18.02 -4.22 -1.75
CA ALA A 248 19.08 -3.46 -1.08
C ALA A 248 18.74 -1.96 -0.95
N ALA A 249 18.22 -1.36 -2.04
CA ALA A 249 17.79 0.03 -2.04
C ALA A 249 16.64 0.35 -1.05
N ALA A 250 15.81 -0.62 -0.68
CA ALA A 250 14.77 -0.41 0.34
C ALA A 250 15.39 -0.32 1.74
N ALA A 251 16.37 -1.17 2.04
CA ALA A 251 17.10 -1.11 3.30
C ALA A 251 17.90 0.21 3.43
N ASP A 252 18.58 0.66 2.35
CA ASP A 252 19.30 1.93 2.31
C ASP A 252 18.33 3.12 2.48
N GLN A 253 17.17 3.05 1.86
CA GLN A 253 16.12 4.06 2.02
C GLN A 253 15.62 4.12 3.47
N LEU A 254 15.36 2.97 4.09
CA LEU A 254 14.89 2.92 5.48
C LEU A 254 15.95 3.44 6.44
N GLU A 255 17.21 3.10 6.23
CA GLU A 255 18.35 3.61 7.02
C GLU A 255 18.48 5.14 6.90
N THR A 256 18.29 5.68 5.68
CA THR A 256 18.26 7.14 5.47
C THR A 256 17.14 7.79 6.29
N TRP A 257 15.93 7.21 6.30
CA TRP A 257 14.84 7.68 7.13
C TRP A 257 15.17 7.63 8.63
N GLY A 258 15.76 6.52 9.08
CA GLY A 258 16.16 6.33 10.48
C GLY A 258 17.20 7.36 10.92
N THR A 259 18.27 7.50 10.15
CA THR A 259 19.36 8.44 10.44
C THR A 259 18.88 9.88 10.59
N ARG A 260 17.93 10.32 9.75
CA ARG A 260 17.38 11.68 9.81
C ARG A 260 16.65 11.99 11.10
N VAL A 261 16.09 11.00 11.79
CA VAL A 261 15.35 11.19 13.05
C VAL A 261 16.04 10.58 14.27
N GLY A 262 17.29 10.13 14.10
CA GLY A 262 18.04 9.47 15.17
C GLY A 262 17.53 8.07 15.54
N ALA A 263 16.71 7.44 14.69
CA ALA A 263 16.24 6.07 14.89
C ALA A 263 17.26 5.07 14.35
N ARG A 264 17.55 4.04 15.15
CA ARG A 264 18.46 2.96 14.74
C ARG A 264 17.77 2.05 13.73
N THR A 265 18.47 1.67 12.65
CA THR A 265 17.98 0.71 11.66
C THR A 265 18.76 -0.61 11.77
N VAL A 266 18.04 -1.71 11.93
CA VAL A 266 18.56 -3.08 11.92
C VAL A 266 18.41 -3.66 10.53
N ARG A 267 19.56 -4.09 9.96
CA ARG A 267 19.65 -4.63 8.59
C ARG A 267 20.15 -6.07 8.61
N GLY A 268 19.73 -6.84 7.62
CA GLY A 268 20.30 -8.15 7.30
C GLY A 268 21.19 -8.09 6.07
N THR A 269 21.79 -9.22 5.72
CA THR A 269 22.46 -9.39 4.42
C THR A 269 21.43 -9.40 3.29
N GLU A 270 21.81 -8.90 2.11
CA GLU A 270 20.96 -8.95 0.93
C GLU A 270 20.58 -10.41 0.60
N GLY A 271 19.30 -10.66 0.36
CA GLY A 271 18.74 -12.01 0.16
C GLY A 271 18.71 -12.88 1.42
N GLY A 272 19.06 -12.33 2.60
CA GLY A 272 18.96 -13.01 3.89
C GLY A 272 17.51 -13.27 4.32
N ASP A 273 17.35 -13.99 5.44
CA ASP A 273 16.02 -14.33 5.99
C ASP A 273 15.33 -13.11 6.61
N PRO A 274 14.21 -12.61 6.07
CA PRO A 274 13.46 -11.49 6.61
C PRO A 274 13.04 -11.68 8.07
N ALA A 275 12.71 -12.92 8.44
CA ALA A 275 12.29 -13.26 9.80
C ALA A 275 13.43 -13.11 10.82
N SER A 276 14.68 -13.36 10.40
CA SER A 276 15.85 -13.11 11.24
C SER A 276 16.04 -11.62 11.51
N VAL A 277 15.91 -10.79 10.46
CA VAL A 277 16.03 -9.33 10.60
C VAL A 277 14.95 -8.76 11.53
N ALA A 278 13.71 -9.20 11.35
CA ALA A 278 12.60 -8.78 12.20
C ALA A 278 12.83 -9.19 13.67
N PHE A 279 13.30 -10.42 13.93
CA PHE A 279 13.65 -10.91 15.26
C PHE A 279 14.77 -10.06 15.89
N ASP A 280 15.83 -9.81 15.15
CA ASP A 280 16.97 -9.02 15.61
C ASP A 280 16.57 -7.57 15.90
N ALA A 281 15.64 -6.99 15.12
CA ALA A 281 15.11 -5.66 15.36
C ALA A 281 14.35 -5.58 16.69
N VAL A 282 13.47 -6.53 16.97
CA VAL A 282 12.73 -6.58 18.24
C VAL A 282 13.69 -6.81 19.41
N LYS A 283 14.63 -7.74 19.28
CA LYS A 283 15.65 -8.02 20.30
C LYS A 283 16.48 -6.75 20.62
N GLN A 284 17.01 -6.07 19.58
CA GLN A 284 17.81 -4.87 19.77
C GLN A 284 16.96 -3.70 20.29
N GLY A 285 15.68 -3.60 19.90
CA GLY A 285 14.74 -2.64 20.45
C GLY A 285 14.53 -2.85 21.95
N THR A 286 14.35 -4.08 22.38
CA THR A 286 14.22 -4.45 23.80
C THR A 286 15.51 -4.14 24.58
N GLU A 287 16.68 -4.53 24.05
CA GLU A 287 17.99 -4.27 24.68
C GLU A 287 18.31 -2.76 24.79
N ALA A 288 17.81 -1.97 23.84
CA ALA A 288 17.99 -0.51 23.83
C ALA A 288 16.94 0.22 24.69
N GLY A 289 15.91 -0.46 25.20
CA GLY A 289 14.79 0.18 25.88
C GLY A 289 13.97 1.09 24.97
N ALA A 290 13.85 0.74 23.68
CA ALA A 290 13.05 1.49 22.72
C ALA A 290 11.56 1.38 23.03
N ASP A 291 10.80 2.45 22.75
CA ASP A 291 9.35 2.45 22.91
C ASP A 291 8.66 1.63 21.80
N VAL A 292 9.19 1.70 20.57
CA VAL A 292 8.55 1.10 19.37
C VAL A 292 9.57 0.48 18.44
N VAL A 293 9.22 -0.68 17.87
CA VAL A 293 9.92 -1.30 16.74
C VAL A 293 9.01 -1.32 15.52
N LEU A 294 9.43 -0.69 14.42
CA LEU A 294 8.73 -0.71 13.13
C LEU A 294 9.44 -1.67 12.18
N ILE A 295 8.73 -2.62 11.62
CA ILE A 295 9.27 -3.65 10.72
C ILE A 295 8.73 -3.41 9.30
N ASP A 296 9.61 -2.99 8.37
CA ASP A 296 9.29 -2.86 6.94
C ASP A 296 9.48 -4.20 6.24
N THR A 297 8.45 -4.70 5.56
CA THR A 297 8.44 -6.02 4.91
C THR A 297 8.48 -5.96 3.40
N ALA A 298 8.86 -7.05 2.75
CA ALA A 298 8.73 -7.24 1.31
C ALA A 298 7.27 -7.19 0.85
N GLY A 299 7.03 -6.94 -0.45
CA GLY A 299 5.68 -6.81 -1.02
C GLY A 299 5.50 -7.48 -2.38
N ARG A 300 6.17 -8.60 -2.67
CA ARG A 300 6.21 -9.27 -3.98
C ARG A 300 4.98 -10.15 -4.25
N LEU A 301 3.82 -9.55 -4.56
CA LEU A 301 2.56 -10.28 -4.73
C LEU A 301 2.53 -11.23 -5.97
N HIS A 302 3.42 -11.07 -6.94
CA HIS A 302 3.48 -11.96 -8.11
C HIS A 302 3.91 -13.40 -7.77
N THR A 303 4.51 -13.62 -6.61
CA THR A 303 4.75 -14.95 -6.01
C THR A 303 3.90 -15.10 -4.75
N LYS A 304 2.55 -15.09 -4.91
CA LYS A 304 1.59 -15.03 -3.77
C LYS A 304 1.94 -16.00 -2.64
N THR A 305 2.13 -17.26 -2.94
CA THR A 305 2.41 -18.29 -1.92
C THR A 305 3.70 -17.98 -1.15
N GLY A 306 4.79 -17.66 -1.85
CA GLY A 306 6.07 -17.39 -1.19
C GLY A 306 6.05 -16.17 -0.29
N LEU A 307 5.41 -15.06 -0.71
CA LEU A 307 5.26 -13.86 0.12
C LEU A 307 4.43 -14.12 1.38
N MET A 308 3.30 -14.83 1.23
CA MET A 308 2.40 -15.10 2.36
C MET A 308 3.04 -16.03 3.38
N ASP A 309 3.75 -17.07 2.92
CA ASP A 309 4.53 -17.96 3.79
C ASP A 309 5.64 -17.18 4.53
N GLU A 310 6.31 -16.26 3.84
CA GLU A 310 7.35 -15.40 4.42
C GLU A 310 6.78 -14.45 5.49
N LEU A 311 5.69 -13.75 5.19
CA LEU A 311 5.03 -12.86 6.17
C LEU A 311 4.52 -13.62 7.38
N GLY A 312 3.89 -14.78 7.18
CA GLY A 312 3.47 -15.65 8.26
C GLY A 312 4.66 -16.16 9.09
N LYS A 313 5.82 -16.40 8.46
CA LYS A 313 7.06 -16.74 9.16
C LYS A 313 7.58 -15.56 9.97
N VAL A 314 7.64 -14.36 9.39
CA VAL A 314 8.07 -13.13 10.07
C VAL A 314 7.24 -12.93 11.34
N LYS A 315 5.90 -12.93 11.22
CA LYS A 315 4.99 -12.78 12.37
C LYS A 315 5.27 -13.81 13.46
N ARG A 316 5.26 -15.11 13.12
CA ARG A 316 5.51 -16.18 14.09
C ARG A 316 6.88 -16.12 14.77
N VAL A 317 7.89 -15.59 14.08
CA VAL A 317 9.25 -15.47 14.64
C VAL A 317 9.33 -14.27 15.58
N VAL A 318 8.71 -13.14 15.22
CA VAL A 318 8.58 -11.96 16.09
C VAL A 318 7.78 -12.29 17.34
N GLU A 319 6.68 -13.03 17.22
CA GLU A 319 5.82 -13.43 18.34
C GLU A 319 6.52 -14.31 19.39
N LYS A 320 7.71 -14.85 19.11
CA LYS A 320 8.54 -15.52 20.14
C LYS A 320 9.17 -14.53 21.14
N GLN A 321 9.30 -13.26 20.75
CA GLN A 321 9.81 -12.18 21.63
C GLN A 321 8.67 -11.45 22.36
N GLY A 322 7.46 -11.48 21.82
CA GLY A 322 6.27 -10.81 22.32
C GLY A 322 5.24 -10.65 21.21
N PRO A 323 3.98 -10.32 21.53
CA PRO A 323 2.96 -10.12 20.52
C PRO A 323 3.32 -9.01 19.53
N VAL A 324 2.83 -9.14 18.29
CA VAL A 324 2.77 -8.03 17.35
C VAL A 324 1.58 -7.16 17.76
N ASP A 325 1.83 -5.93 18.19
CA ASP A 325 0.79 -5.04 18.74
C ASP A 325 -0.03 -4.39 17.63
N GLU A 326 0.58 -4.19 16.44
CA GLU A 326 -0.08 -3.55 15.29
C GLU A 326 0.40 -4.18 13.98
N VAL A 327 -0.53 -4.46 13.06
CA VAL A 327 -0.25 -4.85 11.68
C VAL A 327 -0.90 -3.84 10.76
N LEU A 328 -0.10 -2.98 10.16
CA LEU A 328 -0.54 -1.91 9.26
C LEU A 328 -0.45 -2.36 7.80
N LEU A 329 -1.61 -2.48 7.14
CA LEU A 329 -1.67 -2.72 5.71
C LEU A 329 -1.57 -1.40 4.95
N VAL A 330 -0.53 -1.25 4.14
CA VAL A 330 -0.30 -0.07 3.30
C VAL A 330 -0.90 -0.30 1.91
N LEU A 331 -1.87 0.54 1.55
CA LEU A 331 -2.56 0.53 0.27
C LEU A 331 -2.36 1.87 -0.45
N ASP A 332 -2.27 1.80 -1.76
CA ASP A 332 -2.24 2.98 -2.64
C ASP A 332 -3.68 3.35 -3.01
N ALA A 333 -4.15 4.51 -2.59
CA ALA A 333 -5.51 4.98 -2.85
C ALA A 333 -5.83 5.11 -4.35
N THR A 334 -4.81 5.31 -5.20
CA THR A 334 -4.99 5.44 -6.65
C THR A 334 -5.34 4.10 -7.34
N THR A 335 -5.13 2.96 -6.66
CA THR A 335 -5.44 1.64 -7.20
C THR A 335 -6.94 1.29 -7.14
N GLY A 336 -7.72 2.03 -6.34
CA GLY A 336 -9.16 1.84 -6.20
C GLY A 336 -9.54 0.40 -5.83
N GLN A 337 -10.59 -0.13 -6.45
CA GLN A 337 -11.11 -1.49 -6.18
C GLN A 337 -10.07 -2.61 -6.36
N ASN A 338 -9.04 -2.43 -7.20
CA ASN A 338 -7.96 -3.41 -7.35
C ASN A 338 -7.15 -3.57 -6.05
N GLY A 339 -7.04 -2.52 -5.25
CA GLY A 339 -6.40 -2.56 -3.93
C GLY A 339 -7.11 -3.47 -2.95
N LEU A 340 -8.46 -3.57 -3.03
CA LEU A 340 -9.26 -4.43 -2.14
C LEU A 340 -8.97 -5.91 -2.35
N VAL A 341 -8.80 -6.34 -3.60
CA VAL A 341 -8.45 -7.73 -3.92
C VAL A 341 -7.10 -8.12 -3.30
N GLN A 342 -6.16 -7.18 -3.33
CA GLN A 342 -4.84 -7.37 -2.69
C GLN A 342 -4.98 -7.42 -1.17
N ALA A 343 -5.76 -6.52 -0.59
CA ALA A 343 -5.99 -6.41 0.84
C ALA A 343 -6.52 -7.71 1.45
N ARG A 344 -7.49 -8.37 0.80
CA ARG A 344 -8.03 -9.68 1.22
C ARG A 344 -6.95 -10.74 1.38
N VAL A 345 -6.01 -10.80 0.43
CA VAL A 345 -4.93 -11.80 0.45
C VAL A 345 -4.02 -11.63 1.66
N PHE A 346 -3.76 -10.38 2.08
CA PHE A 346 -2.98 -10.14 3.30
C PHE A 346 -3.78 -10.49 4.56
N ALA A 347 -5.08 -10.18 4.59
CA ALA A 347 -5.95 -10.49 5.73
C ALA A 347 -6.08 -11.99 6.01
N GLU A 348 -5.89 -12.86 5.01
CA GLU A 348 -5.89 -14.32 5.19
C GLU A 348 -4.65 -14.85 5.95
N VAL A 349 -3.57 -14.07 6.02
CA VAL A 349 -2.27 -14.55 6.53
C VAL A 349 -1.83 -13.83 7.81
N VAL A 350 -2.10 -12.52 7.89
CA VAL A 350 -1.76 -11.71 9.04
C VAL A 350 -3.01 -10.99 9.54
N ASP A 351 -3.16 -10.91 10.86
CA ASP A 351 -4.29 -10.21 11.47
C ASP A 351 -4.07 -8.70 11.32
N ILE A 352 -4.61 -8.12 10.24
CA ILE A 352 -4.53 -6.68 9.99
C ILE A 352 -5.32 -5.95 11.07
N THR A 353 -4.72 -4.96 11.71
CA THR A 353 -5.33 -4.16 12.78
C THR A 353 -5.63 -2.74 12.34
N GLY A 354 -5.03 -2.28 11.24
CA GLY A 354 -5.26 -0.95 10.68
C GLY A 354 -4.75 -0.81 9.26
N ILE A 355 -5.26 0.20 8.59
CA ILE A 355 -4.94 0.52 7.19
C ILE A 355 -4.23 1.85 7.13
N VAL A 356 -3.20 1.93 6.28
CA VAL A 356 -2.56 3.17 5.84
C VAL A 356 -2.88 3.39 4.38
N LEU A 357 -3.61 4.46 4.07
CA LEU A 357 -3.87 4.86 2.68
C LEU A 357 -2.86 5.90 2.23
N THR A 358 -2.03 5.54 1.27
CA THR A 358 -1.05 6.45 0.65
C THR A 358 -1.63 7.11 -0.60
N LYS A 359 -1.04 8.23 -1.01
CA LYS A 359 -1.37 8.97 -2.25
C LYS A 359 -2.84 9.39 -2.36
N LEU A 360 -3.49 9.63 -1.23
CA LEU A 360 -4.89 10.06 -1.21
C LEU A 360 -5.08 11.45 -1.83
N ASP A 361 -4.04 12.27 -1.87
CA ASP A 361 -3.96 13.57 -2.56
C ASP A 361 -3.90 13.44 -4.09
N GLY A 362 -3.51 12.29 -4.61
CA GLY A 362 -3.40 12.00 -6.05
C GLY A 362 -4.67 11.46 -6.70
N THR A 363 -5.77 11.32 -5.95
CA THR A 363 -7.01 10.73 -6.48
C THR A 363 -8.24 11.56 -6.06
N ALA A 364 -9.22 11.64 -6.95
CA ALA A 364 -10.55 12.15 -6.63
C ALA A 364 -11.49 11.05 -6.06
N LYS A 365 -10.98 9.83 -5.85
CA LYS A 365 -11.73 8.64 -5.46
C LYS A 365 -11.61 8.37 -3.96
N GLY A 366 -12.02 9.34 -3.15
CA GLY A 366 -11.98 9.24 -1.68
C GLY A 366 -12.84 8.12 -1.08
N GLY A 367 -13.82 7.62 -1.83
CA GLY A 367 -14.68 6.53 -1.41
C GLY A 367 -13.94 5.23 -1.06
N ILE A 368 -12.72 5.05 -1.56
CA ILE A 368 -11.87 3.90 -1.21
C ILE A 368 -11.66 3.75 0.31
N VAL A 369 -11.69 4.83 1.07
CA VAL A 369 -11.64 4.81 2.54
C VAL A 369 -12.77 3.95 3.10
N ILE A 370 -13.99 4.17 2.61
CA ILE A 370 -15.20 3.44 3.04
C ILE A 370 -15.12 2.00 2.57
N ALA A 371 -14.82 1.79 1.29
CA ALA A 371 -14.77 0.47 0.68
C ALA A 371 -13.78 -0.47 1.40
N VAL A 372 -12.56 -0.01 1.69
CA VAL A 372 -11.53 -0.85 2.30
C VAL A 372 -11.85 -1.17 3.76
N GLN A 373 -12.42 -0.23 4.51
CA GLN A 373 -12.84 -0.49 5.90
C GLN A 373 -13.97 -1.52 5.97
N ARG A 374 -14.96 -1.42 5.09
CA ARG A 374 -16.08 -2.38 5.01
C ARG A 374 -15.61 -3.77 4.57
N GLU A 375 -14.66 -3.84 3.66
CA GLU A 375 -14.12 -5.09 3.16
C GLU A 375 -13.31 -5.86 4.20
N LEU A 376 -12.44 -5.17 4.94
CA LEU A 376 -11.52 -5.79 5.87
C LEU A 376 -12.02 -5.79 7.32
N GLY A 377 -13.04 -5.00 7.65
CA GLY A 377 -13.54 -4.87 9.00
C GLY A 377 -12.58 -4.13 9.95
N VAL A 378 -11.60 -3.38 9.41
CA VAL A 378 -10.60 -2.63 10.18
C VAL A 378 -10.54 -1.17 9.74
N PRO A 379 -10.20 -0.21 10.66
CA PRO A 379 -10.19 1.21 10.34
C PRO A 379 -8.98 1.63 9.49
N VAL A 380 -9.17 2.68 8.68
CA VAL A 380 -8.07 3.49 8.20
C VAL A 380 -7.55 4.31 9.39
N LYS A 381 -6.29 4.11 9.76
CA LYS A 381 -5.62 4.79 10.89
C LYS A 381 -4.77 5.95 10.46
N LEU A 382 -4.10 5.83 9.31
CA LEU A 382 -3.16 6.82 8.80
C LEU A 382 -3.42 7.10 7.33
N VAL A 383 -3.13 8.33 6.89
CA VAL A 383 -3.20 8.74 5.49
C VAL A 383 -1.95 9.50 5.05
N GLY A 384 -1.45 9.13 3.87
CA GLY A 384 -0.37 9.83 3.18
C GLY A 384 -0.95 10.79 2.14
N LEU A 385 -0.53 12.05 2.22
CA LEU A 385 -1.07 13.16 1.45
C LEU A 385 0.03 13.98 0.78
N GLY A 386 1.00 13.31 0.22
CA GLY A 386 2.08 13.91 -0.53
C GLY A 386 3.43 13.26 -0.30
N GLU A 387 4.43 13.81 -0.98
CA GLU A 387 5.80 13.28 -1.02
C GLU A 387 6.70 13.81 0.10
N GLY A 388 6.31 14.87 0.81
CA GLY A 388 7.09 15.44 1.91
C GLY A 388 7.30 14.48 3.07
N ALA A 389 8.38 14.66 3.81
CA ALA A 389 8.76 13.81 4.93
C ALA A 389 7.69 13.76 6.03
N ASP A 390 6.96 14.85 6.23
CA ASP A 390 5.91 15.01 7.25
C ASP A 390 4.48 14.91 6.67
N ASP A 391 4.33 14.34 5.46
CA ASP A 391 3.05 14.16 4.77
C ASP A 391 2.38 12.81 5.10
N LEU A 392 2.49 12.37 6.34
CA LEU A 392 1.72 11.26 6.93
C LEU A 392 1.05 11.78 8.19
N ALA A 393 -0.26 11.55 8.31
CA ALA A 393 -1.02 12.00 9.46
C ALA A 393 -2.06 10.96 9.91
N PRO A 394 -2.51 11.00 11.17
CA PRO A 394 -3.69 10.25 11.62
C PRO A 394 -4.90 10.58 10.75
N PHE A 395 -5.74 9.57 10.54
CA PHE A 395 -6.98 9.76 9.81
C PHE A 395 -8.07 10.32 10.73
N GLU A 396 -8.61 11.48 10.37
CA GLU A 396 -9.67 12.15 11.10
C GLU A 396 -10.99 12.08 10.28
N PRO A 397 -11.99 11.28 10.72
CA PRO A 397 -13.23 11.07 9.97
C PRO A 397 -13.97 12.35 9.60
N ASP A 398 -14.17 13.24 10.57
CA ASP A 398 -14.88 14.51 10.36
C ASP A 398 -14.13 15.42 9.37
N ALA A 399 -12.82 15.56 9.54
CA ALA A 399 -11.98 16.34 8.63
C ALA A 399 -11.98 15.78 7.21
N PHE A 400 -12.02 14.45 7.07
CA PHE A 400 -12.10 13.78 5.77
C PHE A 400 -13.45 14.03 5.11
N VAL A 401 -14.56 13.83 5.82
CA VAL A 401 -15.91 14.04 5.28
C VAL A 401 -16.14 15.53 4.96
N ALA A 402 -15.69 16.44 5.83
CA ALA A 402 -15.74 17.86 5.55
C ALA A 402 -15.02 18.21 4.24
N ALA A 403 -13.83 17.64 4.01
CA ALA A 403 -13.10 17.84 2.76
C ALA A 403 -13.80 17.29 1.51
N LEU A 404 -14.68 16.28 1.66
CA LEU A 404 -15.51 15.76 0.57
C LEU A 404 -16.67 16.68 0.22
N VAL A 405 -17.30 17.35 1.22
CA VAL A 405 -18.59 18.02 1.10
C VAL A 405 -18.48 19.54 1.10
N GLU A 406 -17.45 20.12 1.72
CA GLU A 406 -17.25 21.57 1.80
C GLU A 406 -16.76 22.17 0.47
N GLU A 407 -17.21 23.37 0.15
CA GLU A 407 -16.66 24.17 -0.94
C GLU A 407 -15.28 24.72 -0.52
N ALA A 408 -14.29 24.61 -1.43
CA ALA A 408 -12.95 25.14 -1.21
C ALA A 408 -12.90 26.65 -1.29
#